data_2b307674b2d47a3c23302c99dab56b98
#
_entry.id   2b307674b2d47a3c23302c99dab56b98
#
_cell.length_a   1.000
_cell.length_b   1.000
_cell.length_c   1.000
_cell.angle_alpha   90.00
_cell.angle_beta   90.00
_cell.angle_gamma   90.00
#
_symmetry.space_group_name_H-M   'P 1'
#
loop_
_entity.id
_entity.type
_entity.pdbx_description
1 polymer ?
#
loop_
_entity_poly.entity_id
_entity_poly.type
_entity_poly.pdbx_seq_one_letter_code
_entity_poly.pdbx_strand_id
1 'polypeptide(L)'
;MGTLLKMQAIEKYYGPVKALDGAFLEVEEGEVHALLGANGAGKSTLMKVLLGELPYDGGSILFDGKELKVNTEWNASKIGIGMVHQEISVVPVMTVAQYIFLGREEKKGIFIDDRAMEEAAARFLEKTGVKLSPSELMGSLPVAKQQLVEIAKALTFHVKLLVMDEPTTALGEKETELLFEIIRSLKAQGVSVIYISHRLEEIVRIADRITVIKDGRYVTTLEGKSADKNELIRLLAGRDIVSEKKAANAELKNSPTVLEVKGLRMKTMPSEISFSLRQGEILGLSGLMGSGRTETARAICGIDPIVSGEIRIHGKPVRIRSPKDAAKYGICYLSEDRNGEGMIQNRSIIANSVISNLDRYQKGIRLNDKKMLEDAVEYNRRLNTKYSDPHAPISSLSGGNRQKVIISRWLIRDLPILIFDEPTKGIDVGAKDEIYRIIQDIAKDGHSVIIISSETDELIRNCDRIIVLSEGRVSGELDIADASPEKIMEYAMGANHE
;
A
#
# COMPACT_ATOMS: atom_id res chain seq x y z
N MET A 1 18.79 -28.11 -12.38
CA MET A 1 18.26 -26.89 -13.00
C MET A 1 19.44 -25.95 -13.16
N GLY A 2 19.52 -25.23 -14.27
CA GLY A 2 20.62 -24.29 -14.52
C GLY A 2 20.26 -22.89 -13.96
N THR A 3 21.27 -22.10 -13.64
CA THR A 3 21.08 -20.69 -13.28
C THR A 3 20.68 -19.90 -14.54
N LEU A 4 19.47 -19.32 -14.56
CA LEU A 4 18.98 -18.48 -15.65
C LEU A 4 19.49 -17.04 -15.52
N LEU A 5 19.38 -16.46 -14.32
CA LEU A 5 19.82 -15.10 -14.01
C LEU A 5 20.76 -15.11 -12.82
N LYS A 6 21.87 -14.36 -12.93
CA LYS A 6 22.75 -14.08 -11.80
C LYS A 6 23.19 -12.63 -11.83
N MET A 7 22.77 -11.88 -10.84
CA MET A 7 23.17 -10.51 -10.54
C MET A 7 24.11 -10.56 -9.34
N GLN A 8 25.34 -10.09 -9.49
CA GLN A 8 26.38 -10.24 -8.46
C GLN A 8 27.01 -8.91 -8.13
N ALA A 9 27.04 -8.57 -6.86
CA ALA A 9 27.62 -7.35 -6.28
C ALA A 9 27.19 -6.08 -7.02
N ILE A 10 25.89 -5.95 -7.33
CA ILE A 10 25.35 -4.82 -8.06
C ILE A 10 25.38 -3.57 -7.20
N GLU A 11 26.01 -2.52 -7.72
CA GLU A 11 26.10 -1.21 -7.09
C GLU A 11 25.39 -0.14 -7.94
N LYS A 12 24.64 0.75 -7.26
CA LYS A 12 24.00 1.90 -7.89
C LYS A 12 24.01 3.12 -6.96
N TYR A 13 24.52 4.23 -7.45
CA TYR A 13 24.61 5.48 -6.72
C TYR A 13 23.73 6.56 -7.34
N TYR A 14 23.05 7.34 -6.49
CA TYR A 14 22.38 8.59 -6.83
C TYR A 14 23.02 9.72 -6.01
N GLY A 15 24.05 10.36 -6.56
CA GLY A 15 24.86 11.30 -5.79
C GLY A 15 25.48 10.63 -4.55
N PRO A 16 25.23 11.12 -3.34
CA PRO A 16 25.76 10.52 -2.12
C PRO A 16 24.98 9.28 -1.63
N VAL A 17 23.82 8.98 -2.24
CA VAL A 17 22.92 7.90 -1.80
C VAL A 17 23.28 6.62 -2.54
N LYS A 18 23.63 5.56 -1.79
CA LYS A 18 23.82 4.21 -2.32
C LYS A 18 22.44 3.53 -2.37
N ALA A 19 21.85 3.45 -3.54
CA ALA A 19 20.56 2.76 -3.73
C ALA A 19 20.72 1.24 -3.82
N LEU A 20 21.85 0.76 -4.35
CA LEU A 20 22.32 -0.63 -4.31
C LEU A 20 23.76 -0.64 -3.86
N ASP A 21 24.12 -1.49 -2.89
CA ASP A 21 25.43 -1.62 -2.28
C ASP A 21 25.80 -3.11 -2.16
N GLY A 22 26.21 -3.70 -3.27
CA GLY A 22 26.53 -5.13 -3.34
C GLY A 22 25.29 -6.04 -3.40
N ALA A 23 24.21 -5.60 -4.04
CA ALA A 23 22.99 -6.40 -4.19
C ALA A 23 23.27 -7.69 -4.98
N PHE A 24 22.59 -8.77 -4.57
CA PHE A 24 22.70 -10.08 -5.20
C PHE A 24 21.30 -10.66 -5.46
N LEU A 25 21.15 -11.30 -6.62
CA LEU A 25 19.96 -12.06 -6.97
C LEU A 25 20.35 -13.20 -7.92
N GLU A 26 19.92 -14.41 -7.61
CA GLU A 26 20.13 -15.58 -8.47
C GLU A 26 18.81 -16.31 -8.67
N VAL A 27 18.43 -16.53 -9.94
CA VAL A 27 17.18 -17.18 -10.33
C VAL A 27 17.50 -18.41 -11.17
N GLU A 28 16.92 -19.55 -10.82
CA GLU A 28 17.04 -20.80 -11.57
C GLU A 28 16.00 -20.89 -12.69
N GLU A 29 16.24 -21.79 -13.66
CA GLU A 29 15.28 -22.04 -14.74
C GLU A 29 13.99 -22.66 -14.19
N GLY A 30 12.84 -22.09 -14.58
CA GLY A 30 11.52 -22.60 -14.22
C GLY A 30 11.19 -22.47 -12.74
N GLU A 31 11.80 -21.51 -12.00
CA GLU A 31 11.41 -21.22 -10.61
C GLU A 31 10.56 -19.96 -10.49
N VAL A 32 9.76 -19.90 -9.44
CA VAL A 32 9.16 -18.66 -8.93
C VAL A 32 10.04 -18.15 -7.80
N HIS A 33 10.80 -17.09 -8.08
CA HIS A 33 11.71 -16.47 -7.13
C HIS A 33 11.11 -15.19 -6.56
N ALA A 34 10.81 -15.15 -5.26
CA ALA A 34 10.35 -13.95 -4.64
C ALA A 34 11.52 -13.01 -4.29
N LEU A 35 11.35 -11.72 -4.59
CA LEU A 35 12.27 -10.66 -4.14
C LEU A 35 11.59 -9.83 -3.06
N LEU A 36 12.05 -9.99 -1.83
CA LEU A 36 11.47 -9.40 -0.64
C LEU A 36 12.38 -8.30 -0.08
N GLY A 37 11.78 -7.22 0.39
CA GLY A 37 12.48 -6.09 1.01
C GLY A 37 11.51 -4.98 1.36
N ALA A 38 11.85 -4.14 2.31
CA ALA A 38 11.08 -2.95 2.66
C ALA A 38 10.99 -1.96 1.49
N ASN A 39 10.05 -1.00 1.58
CA ASN A 39 10.02 0.11 0.60
C ASN A 39 11.31 0.94 0.71
N GLY A 40 11.95 1.18 -0.43
CA GLY A 40 13.28 1.81 -0.46
C GLY A 40 14.45 0.83 -0.28
N ALA A 41 14.22 -0.48 -0.11
CA ALA A 41 15.29 -1.47 -0.01
C ALA A 41 16.08 -1.70 -1.31
N GLY A 42 15.67 -1.08 -2.43
CA GLY A 42 16.37 -1.17 -3.72
C GLY A 42 15.75 -2.18 -4.71
N LYS A 43 14.61 -2.83 -4.40
CA LYS A 43 13.97 -3.83 -5.28
C LYS A 43 13.72 -3.30 -6.70
N SER A 44 12.96 -2.21 -6.80
CA SER A 44 12.63 -1.61 -8.11
C SER A 44 13.87 -1.04 -8.82
N THR A 45 14.87 -0.56 -8.06
CA THR A 45 16.14 -0.14 -8.63
C THR A 45 16.90 -1.32 -9.23
N LEU A 46 16.91 -2.48 -8.54
CA LEU A 46 17.56 -3.70 -9.03
C LEU A 46 16.86 -4.21 -10.31
N MET A 47 15.53 -4.15 -10.37
CA MET A 47 14.78 -4.52 -11.58
C MET A 47 15.01 -3.55 -12.74
N LYS A 48 15.07 -2.24 -12.48
CA LYS A 48 15.41 -1.26 -13.51
C LYS A 48 16.81 -1.46 -14.08
N VAL A 49 17.76 -1.87 -13.24
CA VAL A 49 19.11 -2.26 -13.68
C VAL A 49 19.04 -3.53 -14.56
N LEU A 50 18.28 -4.55 -14.15
CA LEU A 50 18.08 -5.77 -14.93
C LEU A 50 17.50 -5.51 -16.32
N LEU A 51 16.52 -4.59 -16.40
CA LEU A 51 15.85 -4.21 -17.65
C LEU A 51 16.66 -3.23 -18.51
N GLY A 52 17.78 -2.71 -18.00
CA GLY A 52 18.60 -1.74 -18.71
C GLY A 52 18.03 -0.32 -18.74
N GLU A 53 17.01 -0.02 -17.94
CA GLU A 53 16.48 1.33 -17.75
C GLU A 53 17.44 2.21 -16.96
N LEU A 54 18.24 1.60 -16.08
CA LEU A 54 19.25 2.26 -15.28
C LEU A 54 20.61 1.59 -15.46
N PRO A 55 21.68 2.35 -15.75
CA PRO A 55 23.04 1.83 -15.69
C PRO A 55 23.41 1.54 -14.23
N TYR A 56 24.13 0.45 -14.00
CA TYR A 56 24.74 0.13 -12.71
C TYR A 56 26.19 0.64 -12.67
N ASP A 57 26.69 0.89 -11.46
CA ASP A 57 28.02 1.51 -11.26
C ASP A 57 29.08 0.45 -10.91
N GLY A 58 28.67 -0.76 -10.51
CA GLY A 58 29.55 -1.90 -10.20
C GLY A 58 28.80 -3.22 -10.21
N GLY A 59 29.55 -4.33 -10.29
CA GLY A 59 29.03 -5.69 -10.31
C GLY A 59 28.94 -6.29 -11.71
N SER A 60 28.23 -7.44 -11.81
CA SER A 60 28.02 -8.15 -13.09
C SER A 60 26.64 -8.80 -13.15
N ILE A 61 26.12 -8.92 -14.37
CA ILE A 61 24.82 -9.55 -14.65
C ILE A 61 25.02 -10.60 -15.73
N LEU A 62 24.66 -11.84 -15.41
CA LEU A 62 24.63 -12.95 -16.35
C LEU A 62 23.19 -13.38 -16.57
N PHE A 63 22.78 -13.55 -17.81
CA PHE A 63 21.49 -14.08 -18.21
C PHE A 63 21.68 -15.19 -19.23
N ASP A 64 21.14 -16.38 -18.98
CA ASP A 64 21.30 -17.58 -19.81
C ASP A 64 22.79 -17.87 -20.11
N GLY A 65 23.63 -17.77 -19.07
CA GLY A 65 25.08 -17.98 -19.12
C GLY A 65 25.90 -16.91 -19.86
N LYS A 66 25.28 -15.82 -20.32
CA LYS A 66 25.94 -14.74 -21.06
C LYS A 66 25.87 -13.42 -20.28
N GLU A 67 26.92 -12.59 -20.42
CA GLU A 67 26.91 -11.25 -19.86
C GLU A 67 25.76 -10.42 -20.46
N LEU A 68 24.92 -9.86 -19.58
CA LEU A 68 23.76 -9.09 -20.00
C LEU A 68 24.16 -7.67 -20.40
N LYS A 69 23.95 -7.33 -21.68
CA LYS A 69 24.18 -6.00 -22.25
C LYS A 69 22.89 -5.43 -22.81
N VAL A 70 22.02 -4.96 -21.93
CA VAL A 70 20.77 -4.27 -22.29
C VAL A 70 20.83 -2.83 -21.83
N ASN A 71 20.19 -1.94 -22.57
CA ASN A 71 20.11 -0.50 -22.28
C ASN A 71 18.70 0.04 -22.41
N THR A 72 17.71 -0.83 -22.62
CA THR A 72 16.27 -0.51 -22.65
C THR A 72 15.46 -1.77 -22.36
N GLU A 73 14.26 -1.60 -21.80
CA GLU A 73 13.29 -2.67 -21.59
C GLU A 73 12.94 -3.41 -22.91
N TRP A 74 12.86 -2.67 -24.03
CA TRP A 74 12.66 -3.25 -25.36
C TRP A 74 13.78 -4.23 -25.75
N ASN A 75 15.03 -3.93 -25.43
CA ASN A 75 16.12 -4.84 -25.67
C ASN A 75 16.13 -6.03 -24.73
N ALA A 76 15.67 -5.85 -23.46
CA ALA A 76 15.48 -6.93 -22.51
C ALA A 76 14.39 -7.91 -23.01
N SER A 77 13.29 -7.40 -23.54
CA SER A 77 12.19 -8.25 -24.05
C SER A 77 12.62 -9.12 -25.24
N LYS A 78 13.52 -8.63 -26.10
CA LYS A 78 14.07 -9.42 -27.25
C LYS A 78 14.89 -10.63 -26.83
N ILE A 79 15.51 -10.60 -25.67
CA ILE A 79 16.29 -11.72 -25.14
C ILE A 79 15.48 -12.61 -24.18
N GLY A 80 14.19 -12.30 -24.00
CA GLY A 80 13.25 -13.10 -23.22
C GLY A 80 13.08 -12.64 -21.78
N ILE A 81 13.37 -11.38 -21.42
CA ILE A 81 13.05 -10.78 -20.12
C ILE A 81 11.84 -9.88 -20.29
N GLY A 82 10.71 -10.18 -19.64
CA GLY A 82 9.50 -9.37 -19.62
C GLY A 82 9.26 -8.74 -18.25
N MET A 83 8.52 -7.62 -18.21
CA MET A 83 8.12 -6.94 -16.99
C MET A 83 6.62 -6.66 -16.98
N VAL A 84 6.02 -6.82 -15.81
CA VAL A 84 4.69 -6.31 -15.45
C VAL A 84 4.90 -5.28 -14.35
N HIS A 85 4.62 -4.02 -14.66
CA HIS A 85 4.85 -2.90 -13.76
C HIS A 85 3.75 -2.77 -12.69
N GLN A 86 4.09 -2.15 -11.58
CA GLN A 86 3.18 -1.86 -10.48
C GLN A 86 2.06 -0.89 -10.89
N GLU A 87 2.41 0.18 -11.63
CA GLU A 87 1.43 1.14 -12.15
C GLU A 87 1.05 0.77 -13.58
N ILE A 88 -0.25 0.54 -13.81
CA ILE A 88 -0.78 0.21 -15.11
C ILE A 88 -0.96 1.50 -15.91
N SER A 89 -0.22 1.64 -16.99
CA SER A 89 -0.33 2.77 -17.92
C SER A 89 -0.95 2.31 -19.22
N VAL A 90 -2.30 2.22 -19.27
CA VAL A 90 -3.02 1.80 -20.46
C VAL A 90 -3.33 2.97 -21.40
N VAL A 91 -3.49 2.68 -22.67
CA VAL A 91 -4.04 3.61 -23.67
C VAL A 91 -5.55 3.36 -23.77
N PRO A 92 -6.41 4.21 -23.18
CA PRO A 92 -7.84 3.91 -22.99
C PRO A 92 -8.62 3.67 -24.28
N VAL A 93 -8.19 4.28 -25.38
CA VAL A 93 -8.86 4.24 -26.70
C VAL A 93 -8.46 3.04 -27.55
N MET A 94 -7.49 2.25 -27.12
CA MET A 94 -7.08 1.02 -27.83
C MET A 94 -7.97 -0.15 -27.43
N THR A 95 -8.18 -1.08 -28.38
CA THR A 95 -8.75 -2.40 -28.05
C THR A 95 -7.74 -3.25 -27.31
N VAL A 96 -8.21 -4.29 -26.60
CA VAL A 96 -7.35 -5.26 -25.93
C VAL A 96 -6.33 -5.87 -26.89
N ALA A 97 -6.76 -6.23 -28.12
CA ALA A 97 -5.86 -6.77 -29.12
C ALA A 97 -4.79 -5.77 -29.55
N GLN A 98 -5.18 -4.54 -29.87
CA GLN A 98 -4.24 -3.47 -30.24
C GLN A 98 -3.25 -3.17 -29.12
N TYR A 99 -3.71 -3.18 -27.86
CA TYR A 99 -2.85 -2.95 -26.70
C TYR A 99 -1.84 -4.08 -26.48
N ILE A 100 -2.26 -5.35 -26.60
CA ILE A 100 -1.39 -6.52 -26.48
C ILE A 100 -0.27 -6.49 -27.53
N PHE A 101 -0.57 -6.10 -28.76
CA PHE A 101 0.38 -6.08 -29.88
C PHE A 101 1.02 -4.69 -30.14
N LEU A 102 0.82 -3.72 -29.24
CA LEU A 102 1.39 -2.38 -29.37
C LEU A 102 2.90 -2.41 -29.60
N GLY A 103 3.35 -1.77 -30.72
CA GLY A 103 4.75 -1.77 -31.16
C GLY A 103 5.20 -3.06 -31.88
N ARG A 104 4.28 -4.02 -32.10
CA ARG A 104 4.53 -5.29 -32.79
C ARG A 104 3.32 -5.69 -33.62
N GLU A 105 2.68 -4.72 -34.21
CA GLU A 105 1.46 -4.90 -34.97
C GLU A 105 1.67 -5.88 -36.12
N GLU A 106 0.79 -6.86 -36.25
CA GLU A 106 0.74 -7.77 -37.40
C GLU A 106 0.38 -6.94 -38.66
N LYS A 107 1.11 -7.21 -39.75
CA LYS A 107 0.97 -6.43 -40.99
C LYS A 107 0.58 -7.29 -42.18
N LYS A 108 -0.36 -6.79 -42.96
CA LYS A 108 -0.68 -7.30 -44.29
C LYS A 108 -0.24 -6.28 -45.32
N GLY A 109 0.99 -6.45 -45.84
CA GLY A 109 1.61 -5.43 -46.69
C GLY A 109 1.98 -4.19 -45.87
N ILE A 110 1.44 -3.01 -46.24
CA ILE A 110 1.66 -1.74 -45.55
C ILE A 110 0.61 -1.40 -44.47
N PHE A 111 -0.44 -2.22 -44.37
CA PHE A 111 -1.54 -2.02 -43.45
C PHE A 111 -1.41 -2.94 -42.23
N ILE A 112 -1.95 -2.48 -41.10
CA ILE A 112 -2.11 -3.28 -39.91
C ILE A 112 -3.23 -4.30 -40.12
N ASP A 113 -3.02 -5.56 -39.71
CA ASP A 113 -4.01 -6.63 -39.78
C ASP A 113 -4.69 -6.80 -38.41
N ASP A 114 -5.69 -5.93 -38.14
CA ASP A 114 -6.42 -5.97 -36.85
C ASP A 114 -7.08 -7.33 -36.58
N ARG A 115 -7.54 -8.03 -37.64
CA ARG A 115 -8.17 -9.34 -37.50
C ARG A 115 -7.18 -10.41 -37.06
N ALA A 116 -5.97 -10.42 -37.60
CA ALA A 116 -4.93 -11.33 -37.18
C ALA A 116 -4.52 -11.08 -35.73
N MET A 117 -4.43 -9.81 -35.31
CA MET A 117 -4.16 -9.43 -33.92
C MET A 117 -5.29 -9.86 -32.98
N GLU A 118 -6.57 -9.67 -33.34
CA GLU A 118 -7.70 -10.14 -32.53
C GLU A 118 -7.70 -11.66 -32.35
N GLU A 119 -7.48 -12.42 -33.42
CA GLU A 119 -7.42 -13.87 -33.37
C GLU A 119 -6.23 -14.36 -32.52
N ALA A 120 -5.08 -13.69 -32.59
CA ALA A 120 -3.91 -13.99 -31.77
C ALA A 120 -4.15 -13.63 -30.29
N ALA A 121 -4.72 -12.44 -30.02
CA ALA A 121 -5.07 -12.03 -28.66
C ALA A 121 -6.07 -12.98 -28.01
N ALA A 122 -7.11 -13.42 -28.75
CA ALA A 122 -8.09 -14.39 -28.27
C ALA A 122 -7.41 -15.68 -27.77
N ARG A 123 -6.46 -16.22 -28.55
CA ARG A 123 -5.70 -17.42 -28.15
C ARG A 123 -4.89 -17.22 -26.87
N PHE A 124 -4.28 -16.05 -26.67
CA PHE A 124 -3.53 -15.74 -25.46
C PHE A 124 -4.46 -15.57 -24.24
N LEU A 125 -5.57 -14.87 -24.40
CA LEU A 125 -6.55 -14.68 -23.34
C LEU A 125 -7.17 -16.02 -22.89
N GLU A 126 -7.46 -16.90 -23.86
CA GLU A 126 -7.97 -18.25 -23.57
C GLU A 126 -6.96 -19.09 -22.79
N LYS A 127 -5.67 -19.07 -23.18
CA LYS A 127 -4.59 -19.78 -22.46
C LYS A 127 -4.40 -19.31 -21.02
N THR A 128 -4.66 -18.03 -20.76
CA THR A 128 -4.53 -17.44 -19.42
C THR A 128 -5.83 -17.53 -18.61
N GLY A 129 -6.90 -18.11 -19.16
CA GLY A 129 -8.21 -18.20 -18.50
C GLY A 129 -8.93 -16.84 -18.35
N VAL A 130 -8.41 -15.79 -18.98
CA VAL A 130 -8.96 -14.43 -18.88
C VAL A 130 -10.13 -14.29 -19.84
N LYS A 131 -11.35 -14.16 -19.32
CA LYS A 131 -12.58 -14.00 -20.09
C LYS A 131 -12.76 -12.52 -20.50
N LEU A 132 -12.17 -12.14 -21.65
CA LEU A 132 -12.27 -10.82 -22.25
C LEU A 132 -12.43 -10.93 -23.77
N SER A 133 -13.16 -9.97 -24.38
CA SER A 133 -13.18 -9.83 -25.83
C SER A 133 -11.93 -9.07 -26.30
N PRO A 134 -11.20 -9.56 -27.32
CA PRO A 134 -10.09 -8.83 -27.92
C PRO A 134 -10.45 -7.44 -28.47
N SER A 135 -11.72 -7.23 -28.83
CA SER A 135 -12.25 -5.96 -29.36
C SER A 135 -12.74 -4.98 -28.28
N GLU A 136 -12.77 -5.37 -26.99
CA GLU A 136 -13.11 -4.46 -25.88
C GLU A 136 -12.07 -3.35 -25.75
N LEU A 137 -12.52 -2.12 -25.41
CA LEU A 137 -11.61 -0.99 -25.18
C LEU A 137 -10.94 -1.10 -23.81
N MET A 138 -9.64 -0.85 -23.75
CA MET A 138 -8.87 -0.85 -22.48
C MET A 138 -9.49 0.09 -21.45
N GLY A 139 -9.95 1.27 -21.84
CA GLY A 139 -10.55 2.25 -20.93
C GLY A 139 -11.90 1.84 -20.34
N SER A 140 -12.60 0.85 -20.92
CA SER A 140 -13.86 0.32 -20.39
C SER A 140 -13.66 -0.79 -19.35
N LEU A 141 -12.45 -1.34 -19.25
CA LEU A 141 -12.15 -2.44 -18.36
C LEU A 141 -11.92 -1.96 -16.92
N PRO A 142 -12.42 -2.69 -15.90
CA PRO A 142 -11.96 -2.52 -14.53
C PRO A 142 -10.44 -2.69 -14.43
N VAL A 143 -9.81 -2.00 -13.47
CA VAL A 143 -8.35 -2.01 -13.28
C VAL A 143 -7.78 -3.43 -13.14
N ALA A 144 -8.49 -4.31 -12.41
CA ALA A 144 -8.10 -5.71 -12.28
C ALA A 144 -8.01 -6.45 -13.63
N LYS A 145 -8.93 -6.19 -14.56
CA LYS A 145 -8.89 -6.77 -15.89
C LYS A 145 -7.80 -6.16 -16.78
N GLN A 146 -7.53 -4.86 -16.63
CA GLN A 146 -6.39 -4.20 -17.29
C GLN A 146 -5.06 -4.84 -16.87
N GLN A 147 -4.90 -5.17 -15.59
CA GLN A 147 -3.73 -5.88 -15.07
C GLN A 147 -3.54 -7.26 -15.73
N LEU A 148 -4.61 -8.02 -15.88
CA LEU A 148 -4.56 -9.32 -16.56
C LEU A 148 -4.19 -9.18 -18.05
N VAL A 149 -4.62 -8.10 -18.71
CA VAL A 149 -4.21 -7.81 -20.09
C VAL A 149 -2.73 -7.45 -20.18
N GLU A 150 -2.18 -6.70 -19.20
CA GLU A 150 -0.73 -6.43 -19.13
C GLU A 150 0.08 -7.73 -18.99
N ILE A 151 -0.36 -8.65 -18.16
CA ILE A 151 0.27 -9.96 -18.03
C ILE A 151 0.20 -10.72 -19.36
N ALA A 152 -0.97 -10.75 -20.01
CA ALA A 152 -1.13 -11.38 -21.31
C ALA A 152 -0.20 -10.75 -22.37
N LYS A 153 -0.06 -9.42 -22.40
CA LYS A 153 0.88 -8.70 -23.26
C LYS A 153 2.32 -9.12 -23.02
N ALA A 154 2.76 -9.17 -21.74
CA ALA A 154 4.11 -9.60 -21.40
C ALA A 154 4.39 -11.01 -21.92
N LEU A 155 3.40 -11.92 -21.86
CA LEU A 155 3.53 -13.31 -22.31
C LEU A 155 3.56 -13.49 -23.84
N THR A 156 3.17 -12.48 -24.62
CA THR A 156 3.30 -12.53 -26.07
C THR A 156 4.75 -12.42 -26.57
N PHE A 157 5.67 -11.98 -25.71
CA PHE A 157 7.11 -12.13 -25.95
C PHE A 157 7.52 -13.56 -25.54
N HIS A 158 8.41 -14.22 -26.27
CA HIS A 158 8.94 -15.52 -25.88
C HIS A 158 9.77 -15.39 -24.58
N VAL A 159 9.07 -15.23 -23.46
CA VAL A 159 9.67 -14.86 -22.17
C VAL A 159 10.30 -16.09 -21.55
N LYS A 160 11.57 -15.98 -21.15
CA LYS A 160 12.26 -16.93 -20.27
C LYS A 160 12.17 -16.53 -18.81
N LEU A 161 12.18 -15.20 -18.56
CA LEU A 161 12.09 -14.60 -17.24
C LEU A 161 11.02 -13.48 -17.23
N LEU A 162 10.02 -13.63 -16.39
CA LEU A 162 8.98 -12.61 -16.19
C LEU A 162 9.14 -11.96 -14.82
N VAL A 163 9.32 -10.65 -14.80
CA VAL A 163 9.33 -9.85 -13.57
C VAL A 163 7.92 -9.32 -13.32
N MET A 164 7.40 -9.50 -12.12
CA MET A 164 6.10 -8.98 -11.67
C MET A 164 6.32 -8.11 -10.43
N ASP A 165 6.12 -6.79 -10.58
CA ASP A 165 6.27 -5.83 -9.48
C ASP A 165 4.90 -5.48 -8.89
N GLU A 166 4.62 -6.03 -7.69
CA GLU A 166 3.37 -5.87 -6.94
C GLU A 166 2.08 -6.13 -7.75
N PRO A 167 1.98 -7.26 -8.47
CA PRO A 167 0.93 -7.47 -9.46
C PRO A 167 -0.48 -7.61 -8.87
N THR A 168 -0.61 -7.78 -7.55
CA THR A 168 -1.89 -7.99 -6.85
C THR A 168 -2.46 -6.73 -6.22
N THR A 169 -1.77 -5.59 -6.29
CA THR A 169 -2.20 -4.34 -5.60
C THR A 169 -3.60 -3.88 -6.00
N ALA A 170 -4.00 -4.12 -7.26
CA ALA A 170 -5.31 -3.74 -7.80
C ALA A 170 -6.28 -4.92 -7.95
N LEU A 171 -5.91 -6.13 -7.49
CA LEU A 171 -6.69 -7.36 -7.67
C LEU A 171 -7.45 -7.72 -6.39
N GLY A 172 -8.67 -8.25 -6.57
CA GLY A 172 -9.41 -8.93 -5.50
C GLY A 172 -8.90 -10.37 -5.31
N GLU A 173 -9.47 -11.09 -4.34
CA GLU A 173 -9.05 -12.47 -4.02
C GLU A 173 -9.20 -13.43 -5.21
N LYS A 174 -10.30 -13.33 -5.97
CA LYS A 174 -10.56 -14.20 -7.13
C LYS A 174 -9.56 -13.96 -8.26
N GLU A 175 -9.25 -12.71 -8.54
CA GLU A 175 -8.26 -12.33 -9.56
C GLU A 175 -6.85 -12.70 -9.11
N THR A 176 -6.53 -12.58 -7.82
CA THR A 176 -5.25 -13.02 -7.26
C THR A 176 -5.07 -14.54 -7.41
N GLU A 177 -6.11 -15.32 -7.14
CA GLU A 177 -6.03 -16.79 -7.35
C GLU A 177 -5.82 -17.16 -8.82
N LEU A 178 -6.54 -16.49 -9.73
CA LEU A 178 -6.33 -16.66 -11.18
C LEU A 178 -4.88 -16.30 -11.58
N LEU A 179 -4.33 -15.21 -11.04
CA LEU A 179 -2.92 -14.84 -11.27
C LEU A 179 -1.98 -15.97 -10.82
N PHE A 180 -2.21 -16.55 -9.65
CA PHE A 180 -1.38 -17.66 -9.15
C PHE A 180 -1.49 -18.91 -10.01
N GLU A 181 -2.67 -19.21 -10.58
CA GLU A 181 -2.83 -20.28 -11.56
C GLU A 181 -2.02 -20.00 -12.83
N ILE A 182 -2.06 -18.76 -13.33
CA ILE A 182 -1.26 -18.33 -14.49
C ILE A 182 0.24 -18.52 -14.18
N ILE A 183 0.73 -18.07 -13.02
CA ILE A 183 2.15 -18.21 -12.65
C ILE A 183 2.56 -19.69 -12.57
N ARG A 184 1.72 -20.55 -11.96
CA ARG A 184 1.98 -22.00 -11.92
C ARG A 184 2.04 -22.62 -13.32
N SER A 185 1.17 -22.19 -14.23
CA SER A 185 1.16 -22.65 -15.63
C SER A 185 2.42 -22.20 -16.36
N LEU A 186 2.88 -20.96 -16.17
CA LEU A 186 4.12 -20.44 -16.74
C LEU A 186 5.34 -21.23 -16.28
N LYS A 187 5.43 -21.45 -14.97
CA LYS A 187 6.48 -22.28 -14.39
C LYS A 187 6.50 -23.69 -15.00
N ALA A 188 5.34 -24.32 -15.17
CA ALA A 188 5.23 -25.64 -15.79
C ALA A 188 5.68 -25.65 -17.26
N GLN A 189 5.66 -24.48 -17.94
CA GLN A 189 6.17 -24.28 -19.30
C GLN A 189 7.66 -23.91 -19.34
N GLY A 190 8.34 -23.87 -18.17
CA GLY A 190 9.77 -23.53 -18.05
C GLY A 190 10.05 -22.03 -17.98
N VAL A 191 9.04 -21.17 -17.83
CA VAL A 191 9.23 -19.74 -17.62
C VAL A 191 9.54 -19.49 -16.14
N SER A 192 10.63 -18.76 -15.87
CA SER A 192 10.98 -18.32 -14.52
C SER A 192 10.28 -17.01 -14.20
N VAL A 193 9.91 -16.83 -12.93
CA VAL A 193 9.20 -15.62 -12.49
C VAL A 193 9.95 -14.98 -11.31
N ILE A 194 10.25 -13.68 -11.40
CA ILE A 194 10.61 -12.87 -10.24
C ILE A 194 9.32 -12.22 -9.73
N TYR A 195 8.91 -12.57 -8.51
CA TYR A 195 7.70 -12.08 -7.90
C TYR A 195 8.02 -11.10 -6.77
N ILE A 196 7.66 -9.83 -6.94
CA ILE A 196 7.88 -8.79 -5.95
C ILE A 196 6.53 -8.48 -5.30
N SER A 197 6.44 -8.65 -3.99
CA SER A 197 5.26 -8.31 -3.20
C SER A 197 5.67 -7.92 -1.79
N HIS A 198 4.87 -7.09 -1.14
CA HIS A 198 4.97 -6.82 0.29
C HIS A 198 4.01 -7.70 1.12
N ARG A 199 3.16 -8.50 0.46
CA ARG A 199 2.22 -9.43 1.10
C ARG A 199 2.89 -10.78 1.32
N LEU A 200 3.29 -11.03 2.55
CA LEU A 200 4.05 -12.24 2.91
C LEU A 200 3.25 -13.53 2.63
N GLU A 201 1.93 -13.50 2.81
CA GLU A 201 1.03 -14.62 2.50
C GLU A 201 1.13 -15.06 1.04
N GLU A 202 1.22 -14.10 0.12
CA GLU A 202 1.36 -14.38 -1.32
C GLU A 202 2.71 -15.05 -1.60
N ILE A 203 3.78 -14.50 -1.03
CA ILE A 203 5.15 -14.97 -1.21
C ILE A 203 5.29 -16.43 -0.75
N VAL A 204 4.83 -16.73 0.48
CA VAL A 204 4.90 -18.11 1.04
C VAL A 204 4.09 -19.11 0.21
N ARG A 205 2.99 -18.67 -0.42
CA ARG A 205 2.13 -19.53 -1.25
C ARG A 205 2.70 -19.88 -2.61
N ILE A 206 3.53 -19.00 -3.20
CA ILE A 206 3.89 -19.13 -4.61
C ILE A 206 5.39 -19.30 -4.85
N ALA A 207 6.25 -18.80 -3.98
CA ALA A 207 7.68 -18.80 -4.19
C ALA A 207 8.32 -20.15 -3.92
N ASP A 208 9.27 -20.53 -4.78
CA ASP A 208 10.18 -21.64 -4.52
C ASP A 208 11.35 -21.20 -3.65
N ARG A 209 11.91 -20.01 -3.94
CA ARG A 209 12.98 -19.38 -3.19
C ARG A 209 12.66 -17.91 -2.96
N ILE A 210 13.16 -17.35 -1.88
CA ILE A 210 12.91 -15.97 -1.45
C ILE A 210 14.24 -15.28 -1.17
N THR A 211 14.62 -14.29 -1.97
CA THR A 211 15.77 -13.44 -1.68
C THR A 211 15.30 -12.20 -0.94
N VAL A 212 15.94 -11.94 0.20
CA VAL A 212 15.69 -10.75 1.03
C VAL A 212 16.78 -9.72 0.78
N ILE A 213 16.37 -8.50 0.43
CA ILE A 213 17.26 -7.34 0.32
C ILE A 213 16.85 -6.26 1.32
N LYS A 214 17.85 -5.56 1.87
CA LYS A 214 17.66 -4.48 2.83
C LYS A 214 18.69 -3.39 2.60
N ASP A 215 18.25 -2.13 2.55
CA ASP A 215 19.12 -0.95 2.37
C ASP A 215 20.10 -1.10 1.20
N GLY A 216 19.62 -1.65 0.07
CA GLY A 216 20.41 -1.91 -1.13
C GLY A 216 21.34 -3.12 -1.08
N ARG A 217 21.35 -3.88 0.01
CA ARG A 217 22.23 -5.04 0.23
C ARG A 217 21.47 -6.36 0.23
N TYR A 218 22.14 -7.41 -0.20
CA TYR A 218 21.69 -8.78 -0.02
C TYR A 218 21.75 -9.18 1.46
N VAL A 219 20.68 -9.79 1.96
CA VAL A 219 20.63 -10.34 3.32
C VAL A 219 20.75 -11.84 3.30
N THR A 220 19.84 -12.54 2.64
CA THR A 220 19.81 -14.02 2.55
C THR A 220 18.88 -14.47 1.42
N THR A 221 18.99 -15.75 1.05
CA THR A 221 18.01 -16.45 0.23
C THR A 221 17.50 -17.68 0.98
N LEU A 222 16.20 -17.82 1.10
CA LEU A 222 15.51 -18.90 1.80
C LEU A 222 14.74 -19.77 0.83
N GLU A 223 14.52 -21.03 1.21
CA GLU A 223 13.60 -21.93 0.51
C GLU A 223 12.16 -21.55 0.85
N GLY A 224 11.33 -21.23 -0.17
CA GLY A 224 9.97 -20.73 0.03
C GLY A 224 9.07 -21.68 0.85
N LYS A 225 9.20 -23.00 0.65
CA LYS A 225 8.40 -24.01 1.37
C LYS A 225 8.70 -24.11 2.86
N SER A 226 9.88 -23.68 3.29
CA SER A 226 10.32 -23.73 4.70
C SER A 226 10.32 -22.35 5.35
N ALA A 227 10.04 -21.28 4.59
CA ALA A 227 10.07 -19.92 5.10
C ALA A 227 8.88 -19.68 6.05
N ASP A 228 9.19 -19.36 7.31
CA ASP A 228 8.20 -18.92 8.27
C ASP A 228 7.93 -17.42 8.12
N LYS A 229 6.65 -17.05 8.17
CA LYS A 229 6.22 -15.63 8.09
C LYS A 229 6.93 -14.75 9.12
N ASN A 230 7.12 -15.26 10.34
CA ASN A 230 7.79 -14.51 11.41
C ASN A 230 9.29 -14.34 11.11
N GLU A 231 9.94 -15.34 10.52
CA GLU A 231 11.33 -15.24 10.08
C GLU A 231 11.49 -14.17 9.00
N LEU A 232 10.60 -14.14 8.00
CA LEU A 232 10.60 -13.11 6.95
C LEU A 232 10.39 -11.70 7.54
N ILE A 233 9.48 -11.54 8.51
CA ILE A 233 9.27 -10.28 9.22
C ILE A 233 10.53 -9.86 9.98
N ARG A 234 11.22 -10.77 10.68
CA ARG A 234 12.48 -10.49 11.38
C ARG A 234 13.57 -10.00 10.43
N LEU A 235 13.73 -10.67 9.30
CA LEU A 235 14.71 -10.30 8.28
C LEU A 235 14.44 -8.91 7.69
N LEU A 236 13.17 -8.56 7.46
CA LEU A 236 12.74 -7.26 6.97
C LEU A 236 12.94 -6.15 8.00
N ALA A 237 12.48 -6.37 9.21
CA ALA A 237 12.49 -5.36 10.27
C ALA A 237 13.87 -5.21 10.93
N GLY A 238 14.69 -6.27 10.92
CA GLY A 238 16.00 -6.29 11.59
C GLY A 238 15.92 -6.26 13.12
N ARG A 239 14.77 -6.61 13.68
CA ARG A 239 14.51 -6.76 15.12
C ARG A 239 13.57 -7.93 15.34
N ASP A 240 13.64 -8.57 16.49
CA ASP A 240 12.62 -9.52 16.93
C ASP A 240 11.31 -8.76 17.18
N ILE A 241 10.42 -8.79 16.18
CA ILE A 241 9.05 -8.34 16.39
C ILE A 241 8.33 -9.54 17.04
N VAL A 242 8.41 -9.57 18.37
CA VAL A 242 7.50 -10.42 19.15
C VAL A 242 6.10 -9.87 18.87
N SER A 243 5.19 -10.69 18.37
CA SER A 243 3.80 -10.31 18.15
C SER A 243 3.07 -10.26 19.51
N GLU A 244 3.46 -9.28 20.33
CA GLU A 244 2.75 -9.02 21.58
C GLU A 244 1.48 -8.25 21.28
N LYS A 245 0.35 -8.81 21.70
CA LYS A 245 -0.91 -8.06 21.77
C LYS A 245 -0.69 -6.84 22.65
N LYS A 246 -1.36 -5.74 22.35
CA LYS A 246 -1.39 -4.60 23.27
C LYS A 246 -1.90 -5.07 24.64
N ALA A 247 -1.23 -4.69 25.71
CA ALA A 247 -1.70 -4.99 27.06
C ALA A 247 -3.06 -4.31 27.29
N ALA A 248 -4.02 -5.08 27.81
CA ALA A 248 -5.35 -4.53 28.11
C ALA A 248 -5.24 -3.42 29.17
N ASN A 249 -5.79 -2.25 28.90
CA ASN A 249 -5.84 -1.14 29.83
C ASN A 249 -7.21 -1.11 30.54
N ALA A 250 -7.27 -1.69 31.71
CA ALA A 250 -8.51 -1.76 32.51
C ALA A 250 -9.07 -0.38 32.92
N GLU A 251 -8.22 0.64 33.02
CA GLU A 251 -8.64 2.01 33.39
C GLU A 251 -9.52 2.64 32.33
N LEU A 252 -9.34 2.28 31.06
CA LEU A 252 -10.14 2.81 29.94
C LEU A 252 -11.64 2.43 30.04
N LYS A 253 -11.99 1.33 30.71
CA LYS A 253 -13.41 0.94 30.88
C LYS A 253 -14.21 1.98 31.65
N ASN A 254 -13.55 2.75 32.52
CA ASN A 254 -14.16 3.79 33.33
C ASN A 254 -13.95 5.20 32.77
N SER A 255 -13.21 5.34 31.67
CA SER A 255 -12.98 6.64 31.02
C SER A 255 -14.24 7.22 30.40
N PRO A 256 -14.44 8.55 30.44
CA PRO A 256 -15.63 9.18 29.86
C PRO A 256 -15.66 9.00 28.33
N THR A 257 -16.88 8.87 27.79
CA THR A 257 -17.10 8.82 26.34
C THR A 257 -16.89 10.22 25.74
N VAL A 258 -15.99 10.31 24.78
CA VAL A 258 -15.67 11.58 24.06
C VAL A 258 -16.39 11.71 22.74
N LEU A 259 -16.60 10.59 22.03
CA LEU A 259 -17.37 10.52 20.79
C LEU A 259 -18.40 9.38 20.89
N GLU A 260 -19.63 9.67 20.51
CA GLU A 260 -20.69 8.68 20.41
C GLU A 260 -21.38 8.83 19.05
N VAL A 261 -21.49 7.72 18.33
CA VAL A 261 -22.16 7.61 17.04
C VAL A 261 -23.39 6.73 17.27
N LYS A 262 -24.59 7.23 16.95
CA LYS A 262 -25.87 6.53 17.16
C LYS A 262 -26.68 6.45 15.88
N GLY A 263 -26.95 5.24 15.42
CA GLY A 263 -27.81 4.97 14.29
C GLY A 263 -27.41 5.69 13.01
N LEU A 264 -26.07 5.85 12.79
CA LEU A 264 -25.55 6.60 11.64
C LEU A 264 -25.85 5.84 10.35
N ARG A 265 -26.56 6.49 9.43
CA ARG A 265 -26.82 5.99 8.08
C ARG A 265 -26.25 6.93 7.03
N MET A 266 -25.66 6.35 6.01
CA MET A 266 -25.11 7.05 4.87
C MET A 266 -25.85 6.64 3.59
N LYS A 267 -25.82 7.49 2.56
CA LYS A 267 -26.49 7.19 1.29
C LYS A 267 -25.92 5.94 0.60
N THR A 268 -24.61 5.73 0.74
CA THR A 268 -23.89 4.58 0.21
C THR A 268 -24.05 3.33 1.06
N MET A 269 -24.44 3.48 2.34
CA MET A 269 -24.60 2.41 3.32
C MET A 269 -25.88 2.62 4.10
N PRO A 270 -26.94 1.89 3.75
CA PRO A 270 -28.28 2.08 4.34
C PRO A 270 -28.42 1.48 5.74
N SER A 271 -27.48 0.65 6.19
CA SER A 271 -27.49 0.04 7.52
C SER A 271 -27.11 1.06 8.61
N GLU A 272 -27.45 0.77 9.86
CA GLU A 272 -27.15 1.63 11.01
C GLU A 272 -25.84 1.27 11.67
N ILE A 273 -25.00 2.29 11.91
CA ILE A 273 -23.73 2.15 12.61
C ILE A 273 -23.85 2.87 13.96
N SER A 274 -23.52 2.17 15.03
CA SER A 274 -23.48 2.75 16.38
C SER A 274 -22.25 2.25 17.12
N PHE A 275 -21.46 3.17 17.69
CA PHE A 275 -20.32 2.87 18.54
C PHE A 275 -19.90 4.09 19.35
N SER A 276 -18.99 3.91 20.29
CA SER A 276 -18.45 4.97 21.11
C SER A 276 -16.92 4.89 21.19
N LEU A 277 -16.30 6.05 21.45
CA LEU A 277 -14.87 6.20 21.72
C LEU A 277 -14.69 6.84 23.10
N ARG A 278 -13.82 6.25 23.91
CA ARG A 278 -13.51 6.73 25.26
C ARG A 278 -12.29 7.65 25.25
N GLN A 279 -12.16 8.47 26.28
CA GLN A 279 -11.00 9.35 26.43
C GLN A 279 -9.72 8.52 26.58
N GLY A 280 -8.68 8.86 25.80
CA GLY A 280 -7.39 8.17 25.81
C GLY A 280 -7.40 6.77 25.15
N GLU A 281 -8.54 6.35 24.56
CA GLU A 281 -8.68 5.05 23.89
C GLU A 281 -8.09 5.10 22.47
N ILE A 282 -7.46 4.00 22.07
CA ILE A 282 -7.19 3.68 20.67
C ILE A 282 -8.20 2.63 20.22
N LEU A 283 -9.21 3.05 19.46
CA LEU A 283 -10.26 2.19 18.93
C LEU A 283 -9.92 1.76 17.50
N GLY A 284 -9.90 0.45 17.25
CA GLY A 284 -9.73 -0.11 15.91
C GLY A 284 -11.07 -0.25 15.18
N LEU A 285 -11.13 0.11 13.90
CA LEU A 285 -12.22 -0.26 13.00
C LEU A 285 -11.69 -1.26 11.97
N SER A 286 -12.20 -2.49 12.04
CA SER A 286 -11.88 -3.60 11.13
C SER A 286 -13.06 -3.95 10.23
N GLY A 287 -12.83 -4.80 9.23
CA GLY A 287 -13.85 -5.30 8.30
C GLY A 287 -13.27 -5.54 6.90
N LEU A 288 -14.00 -6.24 6.05
CA LEU A 288 -13.59 -6.47 4.66
C LEU A 288 -13.64 -5.18 3.83
N MET A 289 -13.04 -5.21 2.64
CA MET A 289 -13.13 -4.11 1.68
C MET A 289 -14.61 -3.82 1.36
N GLY A 290 -15.00 -2.54 1.41
CA GLY A 290 -16.41 -2.13 1.22
C GLY A 290 -17.31 -2.31 2.44
N SER A 291 -16.77 -2.69 3.62
CA SER A 291 -17.56 -2.83 4.85
C SER A 291 -18.06 -1.52 5.45
N GLY A 292 -17.57 -0.35 5.00
CA GLY A 292 -18.03 0.96 5.45
C GLY A 292 -17.10 1.68 6.44
N ARG A 293 -15.89 1.21 6.65
CA ARG A 293 -14.93 1.81 7.59
C ARG A 293 -14.58 3.26 7.24
N THR A 294 -14.06 3.47 6.03
CA THR A 294 -13.68 4.79 5.50
C THR A 294 -14.88 5.72 5.39
N GLU A 295 -15.99 5.22 4.87
CA GLU A 295 -17.24 5.99 4.73
C GLU A 295 -17.75 6.46 6.09
N THR A 296 -17.65 5.62 7.12
CA THR A 296 -18.03 5.98 8.50
C THR A 296 -17.16 7.12 9.03
N ALA A 297 -15.85 7.04 8.88
CA ALA A 297 -14.93 8.09 9.30
C ALA A 297 -15.18 9.41 8.55
N ARG A 298 -15.36 9.33 7.23
CA ARG A 298 -15.67 10.48 6.38
C ARG A 298 -16.99 11.14 6.76
N ALA A 299 -18.03 10.34 7.09
CA ALA A 299 -19.32 10.85 7.55
C ALA A 299 -19.20 11.55 8.91
N ILE A 300 -18.47 10.98 9.87
CA ILE A 300 -18.21 11.59 11.17
C ILE A 300 -17.53 12.96 11.00
N CYS A 301 -16.65 13.08 10.01
CA CYS A 301 -15.93 14.33 9.71
C CYS A 301 -16.69 15.28 8.77
N GLY A 302 -17.92 14.95 8.37
CA GLY A 302 -18.75 15.79 7.50
C GLY A 302 -18.22 15.91 6.07
N ILE A 303 -17.41 14.96 5.62
CA ILE A 303 -16.94 14.84 4.23
C ILE A 303 -18.08 14.24 3.40
N ASP A 304 -18.63 13.12 3.89
CA ASP A 304 -19.76 12.45 3.26
C ASP A 304 -21.07 12.78 3.99
N PRO A 305 -22.20 12.93 3.28
CA PRO A 305 -23.45 13.33 3.89
C PRO A 305 -24.09 12.22 4.71
N ILE A 306 -24.55 12.55 5.91
CA ILE A 306 -25.35 11.67 6.79
C ILE A 306 -26.83 11.77 6.38
N VAL A 307 -27.50 10.61 6.22
CA VAL A 307 -28.93 10.54 5.94
C VAL A 307 -29.74 10.60 7.24
N SER A 308 -29.33 9.83 8.27
CA SER A 308 -29.94 9.82 9.60
C SER A 308 -28.93 9.40 10.65
N GLY A 309 -29.27 9.56 11.91
CA GLY A 309 -28.43 9.27 13.06
C GLY A 309 -27.92 10.50 13.75
N GLU A 310 -27.19 10.31 14.84
CA GLU A 310 -26.71 11.37 15.70
C GLU A 310 -25.24 11.15 16.08
N ILE A 311 -24.47 12.24 16.04
CA ILE A 311 -23.10 12.29 16.57
C ILE A 311 -23.12 13.14 17.83
N ARG A 312 -22.51 12.63 18.91
CA ARG A 312 -22.35 13.35 20.17
C ARG A 312 -20.87 13.48 20.53
N ILE A 313 -20.49 14.67 20.97
CA ILE A 313 -19.17 14.96 21.52
C ILE A 313 -19.34 15.33 22.98
N HIS A 314 -18.66 14.61 23.87
CA HIS A 314 -18.81 14.74 25.33
C HIS A 314 -20.31 14.73 25.76
N GLY A 315 -21.08 13.80 25.19
CA GLY A 315 -22.52 13.64 25.47
C GLY A 315 -23.45 14.67 24.83
N LYS A 316 -22.91 15.72 24.17
CA LYS A 316 -23.72 16.76 23.51
C LYS A 316 -23.90 16.45 22.03
N PRO A 317 -25.13 16.49 21.50
CA PRO A 317 -25.37 16.31 20.08
C PRO A 317 -24.73 17.47 19.28
N VAL A 318 -24.05 17.10 18.18
CA VAL A 318 -23.38 18.04 17.31
C VAL A 318 -23.80 17.83 15.85
N ARG A 319 -23.76 18.89 15.06
CA ARG A 319 -24.04 18.82 13.63
C ARG A 319 -22.77 19.16 12.86
N ILE A 320 -22.18 18.17 12.24
CA ILE A 320 -20.96 18.28 11.45
C ILE A 320 -21.33 18.18 9.97
N ARG A 321 -21.05 19.22 9.19
CA ARG A 321 -21.35 19.29 7.76
C ARG A 321 -20.12 19.46 6.88
N SER A 322 -18.96 19.63 7.51
CA SER A 322 -17.69 19.85 6.82
C SER A 322 -16.52 19.49 7.74
N PRO A 323 -15.33 19.20 7.19
CA PRO A 323 -14.11 19.01 7.99
C PRO A 323 -13.77 20.21 8.88
N LYS A 324 -14.16 21.41 8.47
CA LYS A 324 -14.00 22.63 9.29
C LYS A 324 -14.89 22.59 10.53
N ASP A 325 -16.10 22.04 10.43
CA ASP A 325 -16.98 21.85 11.58
C ASP A 325 -16.44 20.75 12.48
N ALA A 326 -15.95 19.62 11.92
CA ALA A 326 -15.30 18.56 12.67
C ALA A 326 -14.15 19.11 13.52
N ALA A 327 -13.28 19.92 12.93
CA ALA A 327 -12.16 20.55 13.64
C ALA A 327 -12.61 21.49 14.77
N LYS A 328 -13.74 22.22 14.64
CA LYS A 328 -14.32 23.03 15.73
C LYS A 328 -14.79 22.19 16.91
N TYR A 329 -15.26 20.97 16.65
CA TYR A 329 -15.66 20.00 17.67
C TYR A 329 -14.51 19.12 18.16
N GLY A 330 -13.28 19.40 17.69
CA GLY A 330 -12.10 18.68 18.16
C GLY A 330 -11.79 17.37 17.44
N ILE A 331 -12.31 17.17 16.23
CA ILE A 331 -12.07 15.95 15.43
C ILE A 331 -11.21 16.29 14.24
N CYS A 332 -10.18 15.47 13.97
CA CYS A 332 -9.46 15.49 12.69
C CYS A 332 -9.48 14.11 12.02
N TYR A 333 -9.26 14.13 10.71
CA TYR A 333 -9.23 12.93 9.87
C TYR A 333 -7.98 12.96 8.98
N LEU A 334 -7.24 11.87 9.04
CA LEU A 334 -6.13 11.59 8.13
C LEU A 334 -6.61 10.56 7.11
N SER A 335 -6.71 10.99 5.86
CA SER A 335 -7.23 10.17 4.76
C SER A 335 -6.25 9.08 4.34
N GLU A 336 -6.79 7.96 3.88
CA GLU A 336 -6.06 6.89 3.19
C GLU A 336 -5.33 7.43 1.95
N ASP A 337 -5.98 8.28 1.14
CA ASP A 337 -5.37 8.93 -0.02
C ASP A 337 -4.45 10.09 0.37
N ARG A 338 -3.23 9.73 0.75
CA ARG A 338 -2.21 10.72 1.11
C ARG A 338 -1.84 11.65 -0.02
N ASN A 339 -1.81 11.14 -1.25
CA ASN A 339 -1.32 11.89 -2.42
C ASN A 339 -2.35 12.87 -2.96
N GLY A 340 -3.63 12.50 -2.99
CA GLY A 340 -4.72 13.33 -3.48
C GLY A 340 -5.32 14.24 -2.41
N GLU A 341 -5.55 13.71 -1.19
CA GLU A 341 -6.24 14.43 -0.12
C GLU A 341 -5.31 14.86 1.03
N GLY A 342 -4.27 14.04 1.31
CA GLY A 342 -3.45 14.20 2.51
C GLY A 342 -2.40 15.30 2.41
N MET A 343 -1.84 15.62 1.22
CA MET A 343 -0.73 16.56 1.06
C MET A 343 -0.79 17.35 -0.24
N ILE A 344 -0.08 18.48 -0.26
CA ILE A 344 0.15 19.26 -1.47
C ILE A 344 1.58 18.98 -1.93
N GLN A 345 1.75 18.09 -2.90
CA GLN A 345 3.03 17.50 -3.29
C GLN A 345 4.12 18.53 -3.65
N ASN A 346 3.74 19.63 -4.33
CA ASN A 346 4.66 20.66 -4.79
C ASN A 346 4.96 21.74 -3.74
N ARG A 347 4.37 21.64 -2.54
CA ARG A 347 4.60 22.59 -1.46
C ARG A 347 5.64 22.05 -0.48
N SER A 348 6.29 23.00 0.23
CA SER A 348 7.32 22.67 1.21
C SER A 348 6.77 21.83 2.36
N ILE A 349 7.68 21.19 3.08
CA ILE A 349 7.41 20.47 4.33
C ILE A 349 6.72 21.40 5.32
N ILE A 350 7.23 22.64 5.50
CA ILE A 350 6.62 23.66 6.36
C ILE A 350 5.17 23.91 5.97
N ALA A 351 4.91 24.22 4.68
CA ALA A 351 3.57 24.52 4.21
C ALA A 351 2.61 23.35 4.47
N ASN A 352 3.06 22.11 4.24
CA ASN A 352 2.26 20.92 4.51
C ASN A 352 2.02 20.68 6.02
N SER A 353 2.96 21.02 6.89
CA SER A 353 2.78 20.92 8.34
C SER A 353 1.77 21.93 8.91
N VAL A 354 1.66 23.13 8.32
CA VAL A 354 0.89 24.21 8.93
C VAL A 354 -0.43 24.56 8.22
N ILE A 355 -0.69 24.00 7.02
CA ILE A 355 -1.80 24.43 6.15
C ILE A 355 -3.19 24.35 6.82
N SER A 356 -3.42 23.39 7.69
CA SER A 356 -4.69 23.25 8.43
C SER A 356 -4.78 24.18 9.64
N ASN A 357 -3.75 25.01 9.90
CA ASN A 357 -3.59 25.83 11.10
C ASN A 357 -3.34 27.31 10.78
N LEU A 358 -3.62 27.76 9.56
CA LEU A 358 -3.28 29.13 9.11
C LEU A 358 -3.93 30.22 9.96
N ASP A 359 -5.10 29.93 10.53
CA ASP A 359 -5.81 30.81 11.48
C ASP A 359 -4.96 31.10 12.72
N ARG A 360 -4.11 30.21 13.20
CA ARG A 360 -3.19 30.40 14.35
C ARG A 360 -2.02 31.33 14.03
N TYR A 361 -1.67 31.43 12.74
CA TYR A 361 -0.53 32.23 12.28
C TYR A 361 -0.92 33.58 11.72
N GLN A 362 -2.22 33.89 11.66
CA GLN A 362 -2.71 35.11 11.08
C GLN A 362 -2.40 36.34 11.98
N LYS A 363 -1.73 37.35 11.41
CA LYS A 363 -1.49 38.67 12.00
C LYS A 363 -2.06 39.74 11.06
N GLY A 364 -3.31 40.17 11.31
CA GLY A 364 -4.02 41.05 10.38
C GLY A 364 -4.20 40.37 9.02
N ILE A 365 -3.66 40.96 7.96
CA ILE A 365 -3.72 40.44 6.58
C ILE A 365 -2.53 39.56 6.20
N ARG A 366 -1.56 39.36 7.09
CA ARG A 366 -0.32 38.58 6.83
C ARG A 366 -0.27 37.34 7.70
N LEU A 367 0.50 36.35 7.26
CA LEU A 367 0.86 35.20 8.07
C LEU A 367 2.21 35.44 8.77
N ASN A 368 2.39 34.82 9.92
CA ASN A 368 3.64 34.85 10.67
C ASN A 368 4.56 33.70 10.24
N ASP A 369 5.31 33.92 9.16
CA ASP A 369 6.20 32.90 8.57
C ASP A 369 7.24 32.36 9.56
N LYS A 370 7.74 33.21 10.47
CA LYS A 370 8.69 32.76 11.50
C LYS A 370 8.04 31.74 12.43
N LYS A 371 6.83 31.99 12.92
CA LYS A 371 6.12 31.06 13.81
C LYS A 371 5.69 29.79 13.08
N MET A 372 5.31 29.89 11.80
CA MET A 372 5.03 28.72 10.95
C MET A 372 6.26 27.80 10.82
N LEU A 373 7.44 28.38 10.60
CA LEU A 373 8.70 27.62 10.52
C LEU A 373 9.05 26.98 11.87
N GLU A 374 8.97 27.75 12.99
CA GLU A 374 9.26 27.27 14.34
C GLU A 374 8.38 26.06 14.70
N ASP A 375 7.06 26.15 14.54
CA ASP A 375 6.14 25.08 14.86
C ASP A 375 6.35 23.87 13.94
N ALA A 376 6.48 24.08 12.62
CA ALA A 376 6.72 23.00 11.69
C ALA A 376 8.00 22.22 12.03
N VAL A 377 9.11 22.91 12.31
CA VAL A 377 10.39 22.26 12.67
C VAL A 377 10.26 21.54 14.01
N GLU A 378 9.64 22.15 15.03
CA GLU A 378 9.47 21.55 16.35
C GLU A 378 8.67 20.23 16.28
N TYR A 379 7.48 20.26 15.67
CA TYR A 379 6.62 19.07 15.60
C TYR A 379 7.18 17.98 14.71
N ASN A 380 7.81 18.32 13.59
CA ASN A 380 8.51 17.33 12.77
C ASN A 380 9.72 16.71 13.49
N ARG A 381 10.43 17.49 14.33
CA ARG A 381 11.50 16.96 15.19
C ARG A 381 10.95 16.00 16.26
N ARG A 382 9.83 16.32 16.91
CA ARG A 382 9.17 15.42 17.88
C ARG A 382 8.81 14.07 17.27
N LEU A 383 8.44 14.07 15.98
CA LEU A 383 8.10 12.86 15.22
C LEU A 383 9.32 12.19 14.56
N ASN A 384 10.54 12.66 14.81
CA ASN A 384 11.77 12.17 14.17
C ASN A 384 11.64 12.12 12.64
N THR A 385 11.01 13.16 12.02
CA THR A 385 10.90 13.29 10.58
C THR A 385 12.27 13.60 9.98
N LYS A 386 12.74 12.77 9.04
CA LYS A 386 14.04 12.95 8.40
C LYS A 386 13.89 13.78 7.13
N TYR A 387 14.53 14.94 7.07
CA TYR A 387 14.65 15.82 5.91
C TYR A 387 15.94 16.65 6.01
N SER A 388 16.46 17.10 4.87
CA SER A 388 17.66 17.97 4.80
C SER A 388 17.33 19.46 4.89
N ASP A 389 16.19 19.87 4.31
CA ASP A 389 15.73 21.25 4.25
C ASP A 389 14.20 21.29 4.46
N PRO A 390 13.70 22.05 5.46
CA PRO A 390 12.25 22.18 5.70
C PRO A 390 11.53 22.94 4.57
N HIS A 391 12.24 23.67 3.72
CA HIS A 391 11.70 24.34 2.54
C HIS A 391 11.58 23.42 1.31
N ALA A 392 12.18 22.22 1.34
CA ALA A 392 12.09 21.27 0.27
C ALA A 392 10.62 20.81 0.06
N PRO A 393 10.22 20.45 -1.18
CA PRO A 393 8.89 19.92 -1.44
C PRO A 393 8.69 18.60 -0.70
N ILE A 394 7.47 18.36 -0.17
CA ILE A 394 7.15 17.15 0.58
C ILE A 394 7.33 15.87 -0.28
N SER A 395 7.22 15.98 -1.60
CA SER A 395 7.44 14.88 -2.54
C SER A 395 8.87 14.31 -2.49
N SER A 396 9.86 15.06 -1.98
CA SER A 396 11.23 14.59 -1.80
C SER A 396 11.41 13.59 -0.64
N LEU A 397 10.41 13.44 0.23
CA LEU A 397 10.47 12.57 1.39
C LEU A 397 10.05 11.13 1.06
N SER A 398 10.56 10.16 1.84
CA SER A 398 10.03 8.78 1.85
C SER A 398 8.59 8.73 2.37
N GLY A 399 7.85 7.64 2.07
CA GLY A 399 6.46 7.46 2.47
C GLY A 399 6.23 7.65 3.98
N GLY A 400 7.07 7.05 4.81
CA GLY A 400 6.99 7.20 6.26
C GLY A 400 7.24 8.63 6.75
N ASN A 401 8.21 9.34 6.16
CA ASN A 401 8.46 10.74 6.52
C ASN A 401 7.34 11.67 6.04
N ARG A 402 6.72 11.41 4.87
CA ARG A 402 5.52 12.14 4.43
C ARG A 402 4.38 11.98 5.44
N GLN A 403 4.15 10.75 5.91
CA GLN A 403 3.12 10.45 6.91
C GLN A 403 3.35 11.23 8.21
N LYS A 404 4.58 11.29 8.69
CA LYS A 404 4.94 12.08 9.88
C LYS A 404 4.65 13.57 9.71
N VAL A 405 4.92 14.15 8.52
CA VAL A 405 4.55 15.54 8.21
C VAL A 405 3.03 15.75 8.26
N ILE A 406 2.25 14.79 7.75
CA ILE A 406 0.78 14.88 7.83
C ILE A 406 0.31 14.77 9.28
N ILE A 407 0.89 13.88 10.08
CA ILE A 407 0.59 13.76 11.53
C ILE A 407 0.97 15.06 12.27
N SER A 408 2.15 15.64 11.98
CA SER A 408 2.60 16.88 12.63
C SER A 408 1.61 18.03 12.44
N ARG A 409 0.95 18.12 11.28
CA ARG A 409 -0.11 19.09 10.97
C ARG A 409 -1.23 19.09 11.99
N TRP A 410 -1.67 17.90 12.39
CA TRP A 410 -2.78 17.73 13.31
C TRP A 410 -2.35 17.88 14.78
N LEU A 411 -1.12 17.47 15.10
CA LEU A 411 -0.56 17.74 16.42
C LEU A 411 -0.35 19.24 16.69
N ILE A 412 0.02 20.03 15.67
CA ILE A 412 0.04 21.50 15.76
C ILE A 412 -1.35 22.03 16.08
N ARG A 413 -2.43 21.42 15.56
CA ARG A 413 -3.81 21.82 15.85
C ARG A 413 -4.24 21.45 17.26
N ASP A 414 -3.67 20.39 17.83
CA ASP A 414 -3.93 19.89 19.19
C ASP A 414 -5.42 19.54 19.39
N LEU A 415 -5.93 18.65 18.52
CA LEU A 415 -7.32 18.20 18.58
C LEU A 415 -7.46 16.93 19.39
N PRO A 416 -8.46 16.80 20.29
CA PRO A 416 -8.59 15.66 21.22
C PRO A 416 -8.98 14.34 20.56
N ILE A 417 -9.54 14.34 19.35
CA ILE A 417 -9.97 13.13 18.64
C ILE A 417 -9.32 13.08 17.27
N LEU A 418 -8.53 12.02 17.04
CA LEU A 418 -7.83 11.80 15.78
C LEU A 418 -8.31 10.51 15.12
N ILE A 419 -8.68 10.59 13.84
CA ILE A 419 -9.07 9.43 13.04
C ILE A 419 -8.01 9.19 11.98
N PHE A 420 -7.37 8.04 12.03
CA PHE A 420 -6.35 7.59 11.09
C PHE A 420 -6.92 6.52 10.17
N ASP A 421 -7.05 6.83 8.89
CA ASP A 421 -7.51 5.88 7.89
C ASP A 421 -6.33 5.31 7.14
N GLU A 422 -6.09 4.00 7.32
CA GLU A 422 -4.96 3.25 6.75
C GLU A 422 -3.60 3.98 6.92
N PRO A 423 -3.20 4.33 8.17
CA PRO A 423 -2.06 5.24 8.41
C PRO A 423 -0.73 4.69 7.91
N THR A 424 -0.63 3.39 7.69
CA THR A 424 0.60 2.69 7.30
C THR A 424 0.54 2.08 5.90
N LYS A 425 -0.54 2.29 5.14
CA LYS A 425 -0.68 1.77 3.78
C LYS A 425 0.44 2.28 2.87
N GLY A 426 1.14 1.35 2.21
CA GLY A 426 2.26 1.69 1.32
C GLY A 426 3.48 2.29 2.05
N ILE A 427 3.65 1.98 3.33
CA ILE A 427 4.83 2.31 4.13
C ILE A 427 5.60 1.01 4.42
N ASP A 428 6.92 1.09 4.50
CA ASP A 428 7.76 -0.05 4.85
C ASP A 428 7.56 -0.52 6.31
N VAL A 429 7.88 -1.80 6.57
CA VAL A 429 7.62 -2.46 7.86
C VAL A 429 8.29 -1.71 9.04
N GLY A 430 9.52 -1.23 8.85
CA GLY A 430 10.22 -0.51 9.92
C GLY A 430 9.59 0.85 10.25
N ALA A 431 9.09 1.55 9.22
CA ALA A 431 8.41 2.82 9.40
C ALA A 431 6.97 2.66 9.91
N LYS A 432 6.30 1.52 9.65
CA LYS A 432 4.99 1.19 10.25
C LYS A 432 5.05 1.21 11.77
N ASP A 433 6.01 0.49 12.35
CA ASP A 433 6.21 0.44 13.82
C ASP A 433 6.43 1.83 14.41
N GLU A 434 7.18 2.68 13.71
CA GLU A 434 7.43 4.04 14.17
C GLU A 434 6.15 4.90 14.17
N ILE A 435 5.31 4.78 13.13
CA ILE A 435 4.01 5.45 13.08
C ILE A 435 3.09 4.99 14.20
N TYR A 436 3.02 3.67 14.47
CA TYR A 436 2.18 3.16 15.56
C TYR A 436 2.68 3.57 16.94
N ARG A 437 4.01 3.66 17.17
CA ARG A 437 4.55 4.24 18.41
C ARG A 437 4.13 5.70 18.57
N ILE A 438 4.20 6.50 17.52
CA ILE A 438 3.71 7.88 17.52
C ILE A 438 2.22 7.93 17.90
N ILE A 439 1.38 7.08 17.33
CA ILE A 439 -0.06 7.01 17.65
C ILE A 439 -0.28 6.59 19.11
N GLN A 440 0.47 5.62 19.61
CA GLN A 440 0.40 5.22 21.03
C GLN A 440 0.83 6.35 21.97
N ASP A 441 1.87 7.10 21.64
CA ASP A 441 2.33 8.23 22.46
C ASP A 441 1.31 9.38 22.44
N ILE A 442 0.69 9.66 21.29
CA ILE A 442 -0.44 10.61 21.17
C ILE A 442 -1.59 10.22 22.12
N ALA A 443 -1.95 8.92 22.16
CA ALA A 443 -3.01 8.45 23.06
C ALA A 443 -2.62 8.57 24.55
N LYS A 444 -1.35 8.30 24.90
CA LYS A 444 -0.81 8.51 26.27
C LYS A 444 -0.84 9.99 26.68
N ASP A 445 -0.66 10.91 25.74
CA ASP A 445 -0.76 12.35 25.98
C ASP A 445 -2.21 12.83 26.16
N GLY A 446 -3.20 11.91 26.18
CA GLY A 446 -4.61 12.14 26.50
C GLY A 446 -5.53 12.34 25.30
N HIS A 447 -5.01 12.17 24.08
CA HIS A 447 -5.85 12.18 22.88
C HIS A 447 -6.57 10.83 22.71
N SER A 448 -7.72 10.84 22.05
CA SER A 448 -8.49 9.64 21.71
C SER A 448 -8.36 9.37 20.22
N VAL A 449 -8.12 8.12 19.87
CA VAL A 449 -7.72 7.76 18.50
C VAL A 449 -8.65 6.70 17.92
N ILE A 450 -9.06 6.86 16.67
CA ILE A 450 -9.66 5.79 15.85
C ILE A 450 -8.63 5.41 14.80
N ILE A 451 -8.32 4.11 14.69
CA ILE A 451 -7.48 3.54 13.63
C ILE A 451 -8.34 2.67 12.74
N ILE A 452 -8.34 2.95 11.46
CA ILE A 452 -8.89 2.08 10.43
C ILE A 452 -7.72 1.36 9.79
N SER A 453 -7.73 0.03 9.76
CA SER A 453 -6.74 -0.75 9.04
C SER A 453 -7.36 -2.01 8.43
N SER A 454 -6.90 -2.36 7.24
CA SER A 454 -7.18 -3.63 6.58
C SER A 454 -6.29 -4.76 7.13
N GLU A 455 -5.20 -4.42 7.82
CA GLU A 455 -4.28 -5.37 8.42
C GLU A 455 -4.70 -5.66 9.88
N THR A 456 -5.34 -6.80 10.10
CA THR A 456 -5.88 -7.23 11.41
C THR A 456 -4.80 -7.24 12.50
N ASP A 457 -3.59 -7.69 12.16
CA ASP A 457 -2.46 -7.75 13.08
C ASP A 457 -2.05 -6.37 13.59
N GLU A 458 -2.18 -5.31 12.76
CA GLU A 458 -1.89 -3.94 13.17
C GLU A 458 -2.87 -3.47 14.26
N LEU A 459 -4.17 -3.79 14.10
CA LEU A 459 -5.18 -3.45 15.08
C LEU A 459 -4.97 -4.20 16.39
N ILE A 460 -4.67 -5.50 16.33
CA ILE A 460 -4.44 -6.33 17.53
C ILE A 460 -3.25 -5.83 18.35
N ARG A 461 -2.19 -5.33 17.69
CA ARG A 461 -0.99 -4.82 18.36
C ARG A 461 -1.15 -3.44 18.96
N ASN A 462 -2.04 -2.63 18.41
CA ASN A 462 -2.04 -1.19 18.70
C ASN A 462 -3.33 -0.67 19.33
N CYS A 463 -4.46 -1.35 19.17
CA CYS A 463 -5.76 -0.89 19.67
C CYS A 463 -6.08 -1.44 21.08
N ASP A 464 -6.93 -0.75 21.81
CA ASP A 464 -7.47 -1.19 23.11
C ASP A 464 -8.73 -2.02 22.92
N ARG A 465 -9.50 -1.71 21.86
CA ARG A 465 -10.74 -2.37 21.48
C ARG A 465 -10.90 -2.30 19.96
N ILE A 466 -11.55 -3.30 19.38
CA ILE A 466 -11.78 -3.38 17.93
C ILE A 466 -13.27 -3.53 17.67
N ILE A 467 -13.80 -2.68 16.79
CA ILE A 467 -15.12 -2.80 16.21
C ILE A 467 -14.96 -3.37 14.80
N VAL A 468 -15.72 -4.39 14.50
CA VAL A 468 -15.73 -5.04 13.19
C VAL A 468 -16.99 -4.62 12.45
N LEU A 469 -16.81 -4.09 11.24
CA LEU A 469 -17.89 -3.71 10.34
C LEU A 469 -18.08 -4.76 9.25
N SER A 470 -19.34 -5.07 8.96
CA SER A 470 -19.74 -5.92 7.84
C SER A 470 -20.96 -5.30 7.16
N GLU A 471 -20.92 -5.08 5.85
CA GLU A 471 -22.02 -4.55 5.05
C GLU A 471 -22.67 -3.27 5.64
N GLY A 472 -21.84 -2.37 6.16
CA GLY A 472 -22.28 -1.08 6.70
C GLY A 472 -22.94 -1.13 8.07
N ARG A 473 -22.74 -2.20 8.85
CA ARG A 473 -23.21 -2.34 10.25
C ARG A 473 -22.09 -2.85 11.14
N VAL A 474 -22.23 -2.63 12.43
CA VAL A 474 -21.35 -3.23 13.44
C VAL A 474 -21.75 -4.71 13.58
N SER A 475 -20.84 -5.60 13.19
CA SER A 475 -21.04 -7.06 13.30
C SER A 475 -20.44 -7.61 14.59
N GLY A 476 -19.48 -6.92 15.20
CA GLY A 476 -18.92 -7.34 16.48
C GLY A 476 -18.06 -6.25 17.12
N GLU A 477 -17.89 -6.38 18.44
CA GLU A 477 -17.01 -5.56 19.26
C GLU A 477 -16.16 -6.49 20.11
N LEU A 478 -14.84 -6.30 20.08
CA LEU A 478 -13.86 -7.14 20.75
C LEU A 478 -12.94 -6.29 21.64
N ASP A 479 -12.89 -6.59 22.93
CA ASP A 479 -11.78 -6.15 23.78
C ASP A 479 -10.48 -6.78 23.27
N ILE A 480 -9.35 -6.08 23.37
CA ILE A 480 -8.08 -6.57 22.82
C ILE A 480 -7.64 -7.90 23.40
N ALA A 481 -8.00 -8.19 24.65
CA ALA A 481 -7.71 -9.47 25.30
C ALA A 481 -8.33 -10.65 24.53
N ASP A 482 -9.54 -10.46 23.99
CA ASP A 482 -10.35 -11.48 23.30
C ASP A 482 -10.14 -11.47 21.79
N ALA A 483 -9.49 -10.45 21.24
CA ALA A 483 -9.29 -10.30 19.82
C ALA A 483 -8.29 -11.33 19.26
N SER A 484 -8.66 -11.95 18.14
CA SER A 484 -7.76 -12.77 17.32
C SER A 484 -8.09 -12.55 15.84
N PRO A 485 -7.14 -12.81 14.92
CA PRO A 485 -7.39 -12.68 13.48
C PRO A 485 -8.62 -13.49 13.03
N GLU A 486 -8.80 -14.70 13.57
CA GLU A 486 -9.92 -15.60 13.26
C GLU A 486 -11.26 -15.00 13.67
N LYS A 487 -11.36 -14.49 14.93
CA LYS A 487 -12.58 -13.85 15.43
C LYS A 487 -12.94 -12.60 14.65
N ILE A 488 -11.93 -11.76 14.33
CA ILE A 488 -12.16 -10.56 13.55
C ILE A 488 -12.67 -10.93 12.15
N MET A 489 -12.10 -11.96 11.53
CA MET A 489 -12.55 -12.44 10.23
C MET A 489 -13.95 -13.04 10.28
N GLU A 490 -14.29 -13.82 11.33
CA GLU A 490 -15.63 -14.37 11.57
C GLU A 490 -16.68 -13.24 11.60
N TYR A 491 -16.44 -12.19 12.38
CA TYR A 491 -17.34 -11.03 12.43
C TYR A 491 -17.37 -10.27 11.09
N ALA A 492 -16.22 -10.12 10.40
CA ALA A 492 -16.17 -9.43 9.12
C ALA A 492 -16.94 -10.14 8.00
N MET A 493 -17.06 -11.47 8.09
CA MET A 493 -17.89 -12.30 7.20
C MET A 493 -19.37 -12.31 7.58
N GLY A 494 -19.77 -11.68 8.68
CA GLY A 494 -21.18 -11.64 9.12
C GLY A 494 -21.70 -12.93 9.74
N ALA A 495 -20.83 -13.82 10.22
CA ALA A 495 -21.19 -15.14 10.72
C ALA A 495 -22.07 -15.15 11.99
N ASN A 496 -22.28 -14.00 12.64
CA ASN A 496 -23.08 -13.86 13.86
C ASN A 496 -24.42 -13.14 13.65
N HIS A 497 -25.07 -13.34 12.51
CA HIS A 497 -26.42 -12.84 12.26
C HIS A 497 -27.44 -13.97 12.38
N GLU A 498 -27.65 -14.47 13.61
CA GLU A 498 -28.89 -15.09 14.06
C GLU A 498 -29.66 -14.19 15.07
#